data_5594e0702c495dfeb3939a09d7b3fab4
#
_entry.id   5594e0702c495dfeb3939a09d7b3fab4
#
_cell.length_a   1.000
_cell.length_b   1.000
_cell.length_c   1.000
_cell.angle_alpha   90.00
_cell.angle_beta   90.00
_cell.angle_gamma   90.00
#
_symmetry.space_group_name_H-M   'P 1'
#
loop_
_entity.id
_entity.type
_entity.pdbx_description
1 polymer ?
#
loop_
_entity_poly.entity_id
_entity_poly.type
_entity_poly.pdbx_seq_one_letter_code
_entity_poly.pdbx_strand_id
1 'polypeptide(L)'
;MIHDEFYWISQINKASVVSNSEEKLLDETTAKLAARGIVTVEQQAEADTSKRVKKYIAYEPMVIAATGPEVTILHAGRSSQDILSTMRVAILREQTIALCEALDAVIGKILALAEEHRDTVVPNYTNGVAAQPNSYAHYLLGFAAAFLRDRERLNQCLVRYNECPMGATVLNGTGWPLNRDTMAKLLGFDRPRLNAFDCTCETPVDFALEVSSVAASIGVHVGSMINDIMVQYAQSRPWIILQEGGENTYVSSAMPQKRNPGLMNYCRGDASDVVSEMTAVFTL
;
A
#
# COMPACT_ATOMS: atom_id res chain seq x y z
N MET A 1 3.36 -0.11 -9.61
CA MET A 1 3.79 -1.52 -9.36
C MET A 1 4.30 -1.61 -7.95
N ILE A 2 3.86 -2.57 -7.16
CA ILE A 2 4.36 -2.79 -5.79
C ILE A 2 5.53 -3.77 -5.89
N HIS A 3 6.66 -3.38 -5.31
CA HIS A 3 7.87 -4.19 -5.32
C HIS A 3 7.93 -5.09 -4.08
N ASP A 4 8.64 -6.22 -4.20
CA ASP A 4 8.85 -7.16 -3.10
C ASP A 4 10.03 -6.78 -2.19
N GLU A 5 10.21 -7.57 -1.13
CA GLU A 5 11.29 -7.36 -0.15
C GLU A 5 12.67 -7.44 -0.79
N PHE A 6 12.89 -8.36 -1.74
CA PHE A 6 14.16 -8.52 -2.44
C PHE A 6 14.55 -7.27 -3.21
N TYR A 7 13.60 -6.68 -3.93
CA TYR A 7 13.82 -5.42 -4.66
C TYR A 7 14.30 -4.32 -3.70
N TRP A 8 13.57 -4.10 -2.60
CA TRP A 8 13.92 -3.04 -1.67
C TRP A 8 15.24 -3.29 -0.93
N ILE A 9 15.56 -4.53 -0.57
CA ILE A 9 16.88 -4.89 -0.02
C ILE A 9 17.98 -4.54 -1.03
N SER A 10 17.79 -4.86 -2.31
CA SER A 10 18.73 -4.52 -3.37
C SER A 10 18.89 -3.00 -3.53
N GLN A 11 17.79 -2.23 -3.56
CA GLN A 11 17.85 -0.77 -3.66
C GLN A 11 18.56 -0.12 -2.47
N ILE A 12 18.30 -0.59 -1.25
CA ILE A 12 18.99 -0.13 -0.03
C ILE A 12 20.50 -0.39 -0.14
N ASN A 13 20.91 -1.55 -0.63
CA ASN A 13 22.34 -1.85 -0.81
C ASN A 13 22.96 -1.01 -1.92
N LYS A 14 22.29 -0.79 -3.05
CA LYS A 14 22.76 0.13 -4.11
C LYS A 14 22.91 1.56 -3.58
N ALA A 15 21.92 2.07 -2.87
CA ALA A 15 21.96 3.39 -2.25
C ALA A 15 23.12 3.50 -1.24
N SER A 16 23.38 2.42 -0.47
CA SER A 16 24.52 2.40 0.47
C SER A 16 25.86 2.41 -0.25
N VAL A 17 26.01 1.70 -1.38
CA VAL A 17 27.26 1.77 -2.17
C VAL A 17 27.53 3.19 -2.64
N VAL A 18 26.51 3.86 -3.19
CA VAL A 18 26.65 5.25 -3.67
C VAL A 18 26.98 6.19 -2.52
N SER A 19 26.14 6.22 -1.48
CA SER A 19 26.30 7.14 -0.36
C SER A 19 27.63 6.92 0.38
N ASN A 20 28.01 5.67 0.67
CA ASN A 20 29.26 5.37 1.39
C ASN A 20 30.51 5.63 0.53
N SER A 21 30.40 5.54 -0.80
CA SER A 21 31.48 5.94 -1.72
C SER A 21 31.68 7.45 -1.73
N GLU A 22 30.59 8.23 -1.79
CA GLU A 22 30.64 9.71 -1.74
C GLU A 22 31.25 10.21 -0.42
N GLU A 23 30.93 9.57 0.69
CA GLU A 23 31.47 9.87 2.02
C GLU A 23 32.87 9.25 2.27
N LYS A 24 33.47 8.59 1.27
CA LYS A 24 34.78 7.94 1.34
C LYS A 24 34.88 6.83 2.41
N LEU A 25 33.77 6.24 2.78
CA LEU A 25 33.70 5.06 3.63
C LEU A 25 34.02 3.78 2.85
N LEU A 26 33.80 3.80 1.54
CA LEU A 26 34.23 2.78 0.59
C LEU A 26 35.25 3.38 -0.36
N ASP A 27 36.37 2.71 -0.55
CA ASP A 27 37.25 3.03 -1.66
C ASP A 27 36.62 2.62 -3.00
N GLU A 28 37.11 3.17 -4.09
CA GLU A 28 36.56 2.96 -5.43
C GLU A 28 36.55 1.48 -5.85
N THR A 29 37.57 0.72 -5.46
CA THR A 29 37.68 -0.70 -5.78
C THR A 29 36.60 -1.52 -5.08
N THR A 30 36.45 -1.31 -3.77
CA THR A 30 35.46 -1.98 -2.94
C THR A 30 34.04 -1.58 -3.35
N ALA A 31 33.80 -0.30 -3.67
CA ALA A 31 32.51 0.17 -4.15
C ALA A 31 32.10 -0.50 -5.49
N LYS A 32 33.06 -0.60 -6.45
CA LYS A 32 32.82 -1.32 -7.71
C LYS A 32 32.58 -2.80 -7.50
N LEU A 33 33.29 -3.40 -6.57
CA LEU A 33 33.12 -4.84 -6.23
C LEU A 33 31.74 -5.08 -5.64
N ALA A 34 31.33 -4.28 -4.66
CA ALA A 34 30.01 -4.36 -4.03
C ALA A 34 28.88 -4.15 -5.07
N ALA A 35 29.01 -3.13 -5.93
CA ALA A 35 28.03 -2.89 -7.00
C ALA A 35 27.89 -4.09 -7.95
N ARG A 36 29.01 -4.70 -8.37
CA ARG A 36 28.98 -5.93 -9.20
C ARG A 36 28.32 -7.09 -8.48
N GLY A 37 28.61 -7.28 -7.19
CA GLY A 37 27.99 -8.34 -6.40
C GLY A 37 26.48 -8.18 -6.32
N ILE A 38 25.99 -6.99 -6.07
CA ILE A 38 24.55 -6.69 -6.03
C ILE A 38 23.89 -7.01 -7.37
N VAL A 39 24.47 -6.54 -8.48
CA VAL A 39 23.94 -6.81 -9.84
C VAL A 39 23.96 -8.33 -10.14
N THR A 40 25.02 -9.06 -9.75
CA THR A 40 25.09 -10.50 -9.91
C THR A 40 23.97 -11.21 -9.15
N VAL A 41 23.70 -10.80 -7.91
CA VAL A 41 22.63 -11.36 -7.07
C VAL A 41 21.25 -11.07 -7.70
N GLU A 42 21.03 -9.88 -8.24
CA GLU A 42 19.79 -9.54 -8.95
C GLU A 42 19.60 -10.42 -10.19
N GLN A 43 20.64 -10.58 -11.02
CA GLN A 43 20.58 -11.46 -12.21
C GLN A 43 20.31 -12.92 -11.85
N GLN A 44 20.89 -13.42 -10.76
CA GLN A 44 20.62 -14.76 -10.26
C GLN A 44 19.16 -14.92 -9.80
N ALA A 45 18.59 -13.89 -9.17
CA ALA A 45 17.22 -13.89 -8.70
C ALA A 45 16.18 -13.65 -9.81
N GLU A 46 16.59 -13.05 -10.92
CA GLU A 46 15.78 -12.99 -12.17
C GLU A 46 15.74 -14.34 -12.87
N ALA A 47 16.88 -15.04 -12.93
CA ALA A 47 16.97 -16.36 -13.53
C ALA A 47 16.29 -17.46 -12.69
N ASP A 48 16.25 -17.30 -11.37
CA ASP A 48 15.67 -18.23 -10.42
C ASP A 48 14.99 -17.48 -9.27
N THR A 49 13.68 -17.36 -9.34
CA THR A 49 12.86 -16.63 -8.38
C THR A 49 12.93 -17.18 -6.95
N SER A 50 13.34 -18.44 -6.76
CA SER A 50 13.56 -19.02 -5.42
C SER A 50 14.71 -18.35 -4.66
N LYS A 51 15.59 -17.62 -5.36
CA LYS A 51 16.68 -16.82 -4.80
C LYS A 51 16.25 -15.42 -4.33
N ARG A 52 15.00 -15.03 -4.53
CA ARG A 52 14.46 -13.76 -4.02
C ARG A 52 14.23 -13.83 -2.52
N VAL A 53 15.31 -13.62 -1.77
CA VAL A 53 15.27 -13.67 -0.30
C VAL A 53 14.54 -12.47 0.29
N LYS A 54 13.86 -12.69 1.43
CA LYS A 54 13.03 -11.66 2.11
C LYS A 54 13.74 -11.01 3.30
N LYS A 55 14.94 -11.47 3.66
CA LYS A 55 15.68 -10.99 4.83
C LYS A 55 17.10 -10.63 4.44
N TYR A 56 17.59 -9.50 4.98
CA TYR A 56 18.95 -9.03 4.73
C TYR A 56 20.03 -10.06 5.10
N ILE A 57 19.86 -10.76 6.22
CA ILE A 57 20.81 -11.78 6.68
C ILE A 57 21.00 -12.95 5.68
N ALA A 58 20.05 -13.15 4.77
CA ALA A 58 20.18 -14.11 3.68
C ALA A 58 20.73 -13.47 2.39
N TYR A 59 20.57 -12.16 2.23
CA TYR A 59 21.02 -11.41 1.06
C TYR A 59 22.53 -11.14 1.09
N GLU A 60 23.09 -10.72 2.22
CA GLU A 60 24.51 -10.39 2.37
C GLU A 60 25.43 -11.57 2.00
N PRO A 61 25.18 -12.82 2.47
CA PRO A 61 25.98 -13.97 2.06
C PRO A 61 25.99 -14.21 0.55
N MET A 62 24.90 -13.86 -0.16
CA MET A 62 24.87 -13.99 -1.63
C MET A 62 25.81 -12.98 -2.30
N VAL A 63 25.87 -11.74 -1.80
CA VAL A 63 26.80 -10.72 -2.30
C VAL A 63 28.24 -11.13 -2.03
N ILE A 64 28.53 -11.59 -0.80
CA ILE A 64 29.86 -12.10 -0.42
C ILE A 64 30.29 -13.28 -1.31
N ALA A 65 29.40 -14.24 -1.56
CA ALA A 65 29.67 -15.37 -2.42
C ALA A 65 29.96 -14.97 -3.88
N ALA A 66 29.36 -13.88 -4.34
CA ALA A 66 29.56 -13.35 -5.69
C ALA A 66 30.87 -12.55 -5.85
N THR A 67 31.45 -12.03 -4.75
CA THR A 67 32.54 -11.04 -4.84
C THR A 67 33.72 -11.29 -3.90
N GLY A 68 33.47 -11.72 -2.67
CA GLY A 68 34.48 -11.90 -1.63
C GLY A 68 34.11 -11.16 -0.33
N PRO A 69 34.85 -11.40 0.76
CA PRO A 69 34.53 -10.86 2.09
C PRO A 69 34.76 -9.34 2.21
N GLU A 70 35.54 -8.73 1.34
CA GLU A 70 35.88 -7.29 1.35
C GLU A 70 34.65 -6.40 1.32
N VAL A 71 33.57 -6.88 0.69
CA VAL A 71 32.31 -6.13 0.56
C VAL A 71 31.53 -6.01 1.88
N THR A 72 31.91 -6.73 2.92
CA THR A 72 31.25 -6.66 4.23
C THR A 72 31.36 -5.27 4.87
N ILE A 73 32.33 -4.44 4.47
CA ILE A 73 32.45 -3.04 4.88
C ILE A 73 31.21 -2.21 4.49
N LEU A 74 30.46 -2.65 3.48
CA LEU A 74 29.21 -2.01 3.11
C LEU A 74 28.20 -2.02 4.27
N HIS A 75 28.34 -2.97 5.21
CA HIS A 75 27.49 -3.07 6.40
C HIS A 75 27.92 -2.16 7.55
N ALA A 76 29.04 -1.44 7.43
CA ALA A 76 29.50 -0.52 8.47
C ALA A 76 28.43 0.52 8.83
N GLY A 77 28.16 0.65 10.14
CA GLY A 77 27.14 1.57 10.65
C GLY A 77 25.68 1.19 10.35
N ARG A 78 25.43 -0.01 9.84
CA ARG A 78 24.09 -0.52 9.51
C ARG A 78 23.73 -1.71 10.41
N SER A 79 22.45 -2.03 10.44
CA SER A 79 21.90 -3.24 11.04
C SER A 79 20.87 -3.87 10.10
N SER A 80 20.59 -5.15 10.28
CA SER A 80 19.42 -5.77 9.63
C SER A 80 18.11 -5.10 10.04
N GLN A 81 18.07 -4.40 11.18
CA GLN A 81 16.85 -3.75 11.68
C GLN A 81 16.52 -2.46 10.94
N ASP A 82 17.47 -1.55 10.71
CA ASP A 82 17.19 -0.33 9.93
C ASP A 82 16.96 -0.64 8.45
N ILE A 83 17.62 -1.67 7.91
CA ILE A 83 17.33 -2.19 6.57
C ILE A 83 15.89 -2.73 6.50
N LEU A 84 15.47 -3.54 7.47
CA LEU A 84 14.13 -4.11 7.55
C LEU A 84 13.06 -3.02 7.70
N SER A 85 13.29 -2.03 8.58
CA SER A 85 12.37 -0.91 8.79
C SER A 85 12.24 -0.06 7.53
N THR A 86 13.36 0.25 6.86
CA THR A 86 13.35 1.00 5.60
C THR A 86 12.58 0.26 4.51
N MET A 87 12.80 -1.04 4.37
CA MET A 87 12.10 -1.90 3.42
C MET A 87 10.59 -1.93 3.71
N ARG A 88 10.18 -2.11 4.97
CA ARG A 88 8.76 -2.13 5.36
C ARG A 88 8.07 -0.80 5.07
N VAL A 89 8.68 0.32 5.45
CA VAL A 89 8.13 1.65 5.18
C VAL A 89 8.03 1.90 3.67
N ALA A 90 9.03 1.48 2.88
CA ALA A 90 9.02 1.65 1.43
C ALA A 90 7.90 0.83 0.76
N ILE A 91 7.73 -0.44 1.14
CA ILE A 91 6.67 -1.31 0.62
C ILE A 91 5.29 -0.74 1.00
N LEU A 92 5.10 -0.37 2.27
CA LEU A 92 3.82 0.17 2.74
C LEU A 92 3.49 1.51 2.08
N ARG A 93 4.51 2.34 1.79
CA ARG A 93 4.36 3.56 0.98
C ARG A 93 3.83 3.24 -0.42
N GLU A 94 4.41 2.26 -1.11
CA GLU A 94 3.94 1.85 -2.44
C GLU A 94 2.51 1.32 -2.41
N GLN A 95 2.19 0.50 -1.42
CA GLN A 95 0.82 -0.02 -1.22
C GLN A 95 -0.18 1.11 -0.94
N THR A 96 0.21 2.08 -0.12
CA THR A 96 -0.63 3.25 0.18
C THR A 96 -0.88 4.10 -1.06
N ILE A 97 0.16 4.32 -1.89
CA ILE A 97 0.01 5.05 -3.16
C ILE A 97 -0.92 4.30 -4.12
N ALA A 98 -0.75 2.98 -4.25
CA ALA A 98 -1.62 2.16 -5.10
C ALA A 98 -3.08 2.19 -4.62
N LEU A 99 -3.32 2.19 -3.30
CA LEU A 99 -4.65 2.34 -2.73
C LEU A 99 -5.25 3.73 -3.03
N CYS A 100 -4.43 4.79 -2.96
CA CYS A 100 -4.83 6.13 -3.37
C CYS A 100 -5.27 6.18 -4.82
N GLU A 101 -4.48 5.61 -5.74
CA GLU A 101 -4.79 5.56 -7.18
C GLU A 101 -6.09 4.79 -7.46
N ALA A 102 -6.28 3.65 -6.80
CA ALA A 102 -7.51 2.87 -6.93
C ALA A 102 -8.74 3.64 -6.43
N LEU A 103 -8.60 4.32 -5.29
CA LEU A 103 -9.67 5.13 -4.72
C LEU A 103 -10.01 6.34 -5.59
N ASP A 104 -8.99 7.03 -6.12
CA ASP A 104 -9.16 8.14 -7.08
C ASP A 104 -9.92 7.68 -8.34
N ALA A 105 -9.62 6.48 -8.84
CA ALA A 105 -10.34 5.89 -9.99
C ALA A 105 -11.81 5.60 -9.67
N VAL A 106 -12.13 5.09 -8.48
CA VAL A 106 -13.51 4.86 -8.03
C VAL A 106 -14.25 6.19 -7.87
N ILE A 107 -13.64 7.17 -7.20
CA ILE A 107 -14.23 8.50 -7.03
C ILE A 107 -14.53 9.13 -8.40
N GLY A 108 -13.59 9.06 -9.35
CA GLY A 108 -13.77 9.58 -10.70
C GLY A 108 -14.97 8.96 -11.42
N LYS A 109 -15.17 7.64 -11.30
CA LYS A 109 -16.33 6.96 -11.89
C LYS A 109 -17.64 7.38 -11.23
N ILE A 110 -17.66 7.53 -9.90
CA ILE A 110 -18.86 7.99 -9.17
C ILE A 110 -19.21 9.42 -9.59
N LEU A 111 -18.22 10.31 -9.72
CA LEU A 111 -18.45 11.69 -10.16
C LEU A 111 -18.97 11.77 -11.59
N ALA A 112 -18.41 10.97 -12.51
CA ALA A 112 -18.87 10.91 -13.90
C ALA A 112 -20.34 10.44 -13.98
N LEU A 113 -20.70 9.39 -13.23
CA LEU A 113 -22.07 8.90 -13.17
C LEU A 113 -23.01 9.93 -12.51
N ALA A 114 -22.54 10.65 -11.50
CA ALA A 114 -23.32 11.71 -10.87
C ALA A 114 -23.60 12.87 -11.83
N GLU A 115 -22.63 13.27 -12.65
CA GLU A 115 -22.84 14.32 -13.66
C GLU A 115 -23.85 13.89 -14.74
N GLU A 116 -23.80 12.64 -15.21
CA GLU A 116 -24.79 12.08 -16.16
C GLU A 116 -26.20 12.11 -15.60
N HIS A 117 -26.34 11.88 -14.28
CA HIS A 117 -27.63 11.76 -13.61
C HIS A 117 -27.99 12.96 -12.72
N ARG A 118 -27.47 14.15 -13.03
CA ARG A 118 -27.67 15.36 -12.22
C ARG A 118 -29.16 15.70 -12.01
N ASP A 119 -29.96 15.54 -13.05
CA ASP A 119 -31.37 15.88 -13.06
C ASP A 119 -32.31 14.66 -12.94
N THR A 120 -31.74 13.45 -12.75
CA THR A 120 -32.53 12.22 -12.59
C THR A 120 -33.08 12.15 -11.16
N VAL A 121 -34.43 12.29 -11.07
CA VAL A 121 -35.13 12.24 -9.76
C VAL A 121 -35.32 10.79 -9.33
N VAL A 122 -34.91 10.50 -8.09
CA VAL A 122 -35.02 9.18 -7.46
C VAL A 122 -35.62 9.31 -6.05
N PRO A 123 -36.26 8.27 -5.50
CA PRO A 123 -36.70 8.27 -4.12
C PRO A 123 -35.50 7.93 -3.20
N ASN A 124 -35.30 8.71 -2.15
CA ASN A 124 -34.47 8.28 -1.03
C ASN A 124 -35.26 7.43 -0.05
N TYR A 125 -34.60 6.48 0.56
CA TYR A 125 -35.16 5.54 1.53
C TYR A 125 -34.54 5.74 2.90
N THR A 126 -35.34 5.60 3.95
CA THR A 126 -34.89 5.45 5.32
C THR A 126 -35.53 4.19 5.91
N ASN A 127 -34.76 3.36 6.57
CA ASN A 127 -35.24 2.09 7.15
C ASN A 127 -35.98 1.18 6.13
N GLY A 128 -35.57 1.24 4.86
CA GLY A 128 -36.23 0.48 3.78
C GLY A 128 -37.55 1.05 3.28
N VAL A 129 -37.94 2.27 3.73
CA VAL A 129 -39.18 2.93 3.36
C VAL A 129 -38.88 4.20 2.56
N ALA A 130 -39.61 4.41 1.46
CA ALA A 130 -39.49 5.62 0.63
C ALA A 130 -39.81 6.87 1.47
N ALA A 131 -38.91 7.85 1.43
CA ALA A 131 -38.97 9.04 2.30
C ALA A 131 -39.09 10.33 1.47
N GLN A 132 -38.03 10.75 0.80
CA GLN A 132 -37.94 12.02 0.11
C GLN A 132 -37.50 11.87 -1.35
N PRO A 133 -37.99 12.73 -2.28
CA PRO A 133 -37.40 12.81 -3.62
C PRO A 133 -35.99 13.40 -3.53
N ASN A 134 -35.08 12.90 -4.37
CA ASN A 134 -33.71 13.36 -4.46
C ASN A 134 -33.23 13.25 -5.92
N SER A 135 -32.06 13.82 -6.26
CA SER A 135 -31.40 13.47 -7.51
C SER A 135 -30.47 12.27 -7.29
N TYR A 136 -30.32 11.44 -8.33
CA TYR A 136 -29.37 10.33 -8.28
C TYR A 136 -27.94 10.84 -8.09
N ALA A 137 -27.61 11.99 -8.67
CA ALA A 137 -26.33 12.65 -8.43
C ALA A 137 -26.08 12.95 -6.95
N HIS A 138 -27.03 13.55 -6.24
CA HIS A 138 -26.88 13.85 -4.83
C HIS A 138 -26.67 12.57 -3.99
N TYR A 139 -27.38 11.50 -4.32
CA TYR A 139 -27.20 10.19 -3.70
C TYR A 139 -25.78 9.66 -3.87
N LEU A 140 -25.25 9.70 -5.11
CA LEU A 140 -23.89 9.25 -5.43
C LEU A 140 -22.81 10.12 -4.78
N LEU A 141 -22.99 11.44 -4.77
CA LEU A 141 -22.05 12.39 -4.17
C LEU A 141 -21.90 12.19 -2.66
N GLY A 142 -22.89 11.66 -1.98
CA GLY A 142 -22.79 11.28 -0.57
C GLY A 142 -21.70 10.23 -0.34
N PHE A 143 -21.61 9.21 -1.17
CA PHE A 143 -20.56 8.19 -1.12
C PHE A 143 -19.22 8.76 -1.57
N ALA A 144 -19.18 9.54 -2.65
CA ALA A 144 -17.95 10.19 -3.10
C ALA A 144 -17.31 11.06 -2.01
N ALA A 145 -18.13 11.80 -1.25
CA ALA A 145 -17.65 12.63 -0.14
C ALA A 145 -17.01 11.80 0.98
N ALA A 146 -17.51 10.59 1.25
CA ALA A 146 -16.89 9.67 2.22
C ALA A 146 -15.52 9.18 1.72
N PHE A 147 -15.44 8.74 0.47
CA PHE A 147 -14.19 8.29 -0.15
C PHE A 147 -13.16 9.42 -0.28
N LEU A 148 -13.57 10.65 -0.55
CA LEU A 148 -12.66 11.80 -0.57
C LEU A 148 -12.02 12.04 0.81
N ARG A 149 -12.77 11.90 1.90
CA ARG A 149 -12.21 11.98 3.25
C ARG A 149 -11.21 10.86 3.55
N ASP A 150 -11.46 9.64 3.07
CA ASP A 150 -10.51 8.54 3.21
C ASP A 150 -9.25 8.77 2.37
N ARG A 151 -9.41 9.30 1.17
CA ARG A 151 -8.31 9.67 0.29
C ARG A 151 -7.40 10.74 0.93
N GLU A 152 -8.00 11.72 1.61
CA GLU A 152 -7.26 12.74 2.34
C GLU A 152 -6.50 12.12 3.53
N ARG A 153 -7.11 11.21 4.29
CA ARG A 153 -6.44 10.49 5.39
C ARG A 153 -5.21 9.71 4.89
N LEU A 154 -5.33 8.98 3.78
CA LEU A 154 -4.18 8.28 3.16
C LEU A 154 -3.07 9.25 2.78
N ASN A 155 -3.40 10.41 2.21
CA ASN A 155 -2.41 11.42 1.87
C ASN A 155 -1.68 11.96 3.11
N GLN A 156 -2.42 12.18 4.20
CA GLN A 156 -1.84 12.61 5.47
C GLN A 156 -0.94 11.52 6.08
N CYS A 157 -1.26 10.23 5.93
CA CYS A 157 -0.37 9.14 6.29
C CYS A 157 0.94 9.22 5.52
N LEU A 158 0.90 9.38 4.20
CA LEU A 158 2.09 9.51 3.37
C LEU A 158 2.98 10.69 3.81
N VAL A 159 2.38 11.84 4.09
CA VAL A 159 3.13 13.03 4.57
C VAL A 159 3.86 12.75 5.90
N ARG A 160 3.24 12.00 6.82
CA ARG A 160 3.85 11.68 8.12
C ARG A 160 4.94 10.63 8.04
N TYR A 161 4.80 9.65 7.18
CA TYR A 161 5.63 8.44 7.20
C TYR A 161 6.61 8.32 6.03
N ASN A 162 6.62 9.26 5.08
CA ASN A 162 7.60 9.26 3.99
C ASN A 162 8.98 9.76 4.46
N GLU A 163 9.48 9.19 5.55
CA GLU A 163 10.79 9.48 6.13
C GLU A 163 11.63 8.20 6.17
N CYS A 164 12.93 8.33 5.87
CA CYS A 164 13.85 7.21 5.73
C CYS A 164 14.40 6.73 7.09
N PRO A 165 14.17 5.48 7.50
CA PRO A 165 14.77 4.92 8.71
C PRO A 165 16.25 4.59 8.56
N MET A 166 16.79 4.44 7.33
CA MET A 166 18.13 3.94 7.08
C MET A 166 19.21 4.77 7.77
N GLY A 167 20.20 4.08 8.33
CA GLY A 167 21.30 4.69 9.11
C GLY A 167 20.96 4.90 10.59
N ALA A 168 19.79 4.43 11.05
CA ALA A 168 19.43 4.39 12.48
C ALA A 168 20.15 3.25 13.23
N THR A 169 20.71 2.30 12.51
CA THR A 169 21.28 1.06 13.03
C THR A 169 20.18 0.24 13.73
N VAL A 170 20.18 0.16 15.05
CA VAL A 170 19.11 -0.56 15.74
C VAL A 170 18.33 0.34 16.72
N LEU A 171 18.98 1.00 17.69
CA LEU A 171 18.28 1.77 18.72
C LEU A 171 18.81 3.21 18.89
N ASN A 172 20.12 3.40 18.76
CA ASN A 172 20.81 4.62 19.19
C ASN A 172 21.62 5.31 18.08
N GLY A 173 21.42 4.90 16.82
CA GLY A 173 22.24 5.38 15.70
C GLY A 173 23.64 4.78 15.70
N THR A 174 24.56 5.42 14.99
CA THR A 174 25.93 4.93 14.79
C THR A 174 26.92 6.09 14.87
N GLY A 175 28.17 5.79 15.29
CA GLY A 175 29.30 6.72 15.17
C GLY A 175 29.95 6.74 13.78
N TRP A 176 29.52 5.89 12.85
CA TRP A 176 29.97 5.96 11.46
C TRP A 176 29.39 7.19 10.77
N PRO A 177 30.18 7.92 9.96
CA PRO A 177 29.71 9.13 9.29
C PRO A 177 28.87 8.81 8.06
N LEU A 178 27.71 8.15 8.28
CA LEU A 178 26.76 7.84 7.22
C LEU A 178 25.99 9.11 6.81
N ASN A 179 25.83 9.34 5.51
CA ASN A 179 25.01 10.42 5.00
C ASN A 179 23.56 9.98 4.84
N ARG A 180 22.77 10.23 5.88
CA ARG A 180 21.36 9.81 5.93
C ARG A 180 20.48 10.62 4.98
N ASP A 181 20.84 11.88 4.66
CA ASP A 181 20.11 12.71 3.69
C ASP A 181 20.27 12.17 2.27
N THR A 182 21.51 11.85 1.86
CA THR A 182 21.78 11.19 0.58
C THR A 182 21.03 9.86 0.50
N MET A 183 21.04 9.07 1.56
CA MET A 183 20.32 7.81 1.63
C MET A 183 18.81 7.98 1.45
N ALA A 184 18.19 8.93 2.14
CA ALA A 184 16.77 9.24 2.00
C ALA A 184 16.43 9.64 0.55
N LYS A 185 17.24 10.54 -0.04
CA LYS A 185 17.05 10.98 -1.41
C LYS A 185 17.14 9.84 -2.43
N LEU A 186 18.16 8.98 -2.32
CA LEU A 186 18.36 7.85 -3.23
C LEU A 186 17.23 6.82 -3.15
N LEU A 187 16.60 6.66 -2.00
CA LEU A 187 15.47 5.75 -1.77
C LEU A 187 14.09 6.41 -1.97
N GLY A 188 14.05 7.69 -2.40
CA GLY A 188 12.83 8.42 -2.70
C GLY A 188 12.00 8.80 -1.47
N PHE A 189 12.66 8.97 -0.32
CA PHE A 189 12.04 9.55 0.88
C PHE A 189 12.26 11.07 0.93
N ASP A 190 11.40 11.76 1.64
CA ASP A 190 11.47 13.22 1.76
C ASP A 190 12.68 13.67 2.59
N ARG A 191 12.98 12.92 3.66
CA ARG A 191 14.08 13.20 4.60
C ARG A 191 14.39 11.97 5.47
N PRO A 192 15.53 11.95 6.19
CA PRO A 192 15.76 10.94 7.19
C PRO A 192 14.86 11.15 8.41
N ARG A 193 14.38 10.06 9.02
CA ARG A 193 13.74 10.08 10.33
C ARG A 193 14.79 10.26 11.41
N LEU A 194 14.59 11.23 12.29
CA LEU A 194 15.69 11.69 13.17
C LEU A 194 16.01 10.73 14.31
N ASN A 195 15.00 10.25 15.04
CA ASN A 195 15.21 9.41 16.21
C ASN A 195 15.44 7.95 15.82
N ALA A 196 16.57 7.36 16.23
CA ALA A 196 16.94 6.01 15.83
C ALA A 196 16.00 4.94 16.43
N PHE A 197 15.51 5.14 17.64
CA PHE A 197 14.56 4.23 18.28
C PHE A 197 13.21 4.26 17.54
N ASP A 198 12.70 5.43 17.25
CA ASP A 198 11.48 5.64 16.46
C ASP A 198 11.59 4.97 15.08
N CYS A 199 12.74 5.09 14.41
CA CYS A 199 13.00 4.47 13.11
C CYS A 199 12.75 2.96 13.07
N THR A 200 13.10 2.27 14.14
CA THR A 200 13.15 0.79 14.15
C THR A 200 12.06 0.14 14.99
N CYS A 201 11.53 0.86 15.98
CA CYS A 201 10.55 0.33 16.92
C CYS A 201 9.14 0.88 16.71
N GLU A 202 8.99 2.21 16.58
CA GLU A 202 7.67 2.84 16.60
C GLU A 202 7.10 3.05 15.18
N THR A 203 7.83 3.73 14.31
CA THR A 203 7.35 4.09 12.96
C THR A 203 6.83 2.91 12.13
N PRO A 204 7.49 1.74 12.07
CA PRO A 204 6.98 0.63 11.26
C PRO A 204 5.64 0.08 11.78
N VAL A 205 5.39 0.21 13.08
CA VAL A 205 4.11 -0.18 13.71
C VAL A 205 3.06 0.88 13.48
N ASP A 206 3.37 2.14 13.79
CA ASP A 206 2.43 3.27 13.62
C ASP A 206 1.92 3.40 12.19
N PHE A 207 2.81 3.32 11.21
CA PHE A 207 2.41 3.44 9.82
C PHE A 207 1.46 2.31 9.41
N ALA A 208 1.76 1.07 9.81
CA ALA A 208 0.89 -0.07 9.52
C ALA A 208 -0.49 0.10 10.17
N LEU A 209 -0.55 0.51 11.44
CA LEU A 209 -1.79 0.75 12.18
C LEU A 209 -2.63 1.86 11.53
N GLU A 210 -2.02 2.99 11.19
CA GLU A 210 -2.74 4.13 10.62
C GLU A 210 -3.30 3.81 9.24
N VAL A 211 -2.51 3.24 8.34
CA VAL A 211 -2.98 2.85 6.99
C VAL A 211 -4.05 1.79 7.06
N SER A 212 -3.89 0.77 7.93
CA SER A 212 -4.90 -0.27 8.11
C SER A 212 -6.22 0.29 8.65
N SER A 213 -6.17 1.28 9.55
CA SER A 213 -7.36 1.96 10.05
C SER A 213 -8.11 2.69 8.94
N VAL A 214 -7.39 3.35 8.04
CA VAL A 214 -8.01 4.04 6.88
C VAL A 214 -8.55 3.02 5.88
N ALA A 215 -7.83 1.93 5.63
CA ALA A 215 -8.30 0.83 4.77
C ALA A 215 -9.61 0.23 5.29
N ALA A 216 -9.72 0.02 6.61
CA ALA A 216 -10.98 -0.42 7.22
C ALA A 216 -12.10 0.61 7.08
N SER A 217 -11.82 1.91 7.20
CA SER A 217 -12.79 2.97 6.92
C SER A 217 -13.30 2.89 5.48
N ILE A 218 -12.41 2.69 4.51
CA ILE A 218 -12.77 2.47 3.11
C ILE A 218 -13.66 1.21 2.97
N GLY A 219 -13.29 0.10 3.60
CA GLY A 219 -14.09 -1.13 3.62
C GLY A 219 -15.51 -0.89 4.14
N VAL A 220 -15.64 -0.16 5.24
CA VAL A 220 -16.97 0.21 5.81
C VAL A 220 -17.77 1.07 4.83
N HIS A 221 -17.15 2.07 4.18
CA HIS A 221 -17.84 2.93 3.20
C HIS A 221 -18.24 2.16 1.93
N VAL A 222 -17.38 1.27 1.43
CA VAL A 222 -17.71 0.37 0.31
C VAL A 222 -18.87 -0.55 0.70
N GLY A 223 -18.78 -1.21 1.85
CA GLY A 223 -19.84 -2.09 2.37
C GLY A 223 -21.18 -1.37 2.51
N SER A 224 -21.17 -0.14 3.03
CA SER A 224 -22.36 0.71 3.16
C SER A 224 -22.98 1.05 1.79
N MET A 225 -22.16 1.50 0.83
CA MET A 225 -22.61 1.82 -0.53
C MET A 225 -23.21 0.59 -1.23
N ILE A 226 -22.51 -0.53 -1.19
CA ILE A 226 -22.95 -1.77 -1.82
C ILE A 226 -24.27 -2.27 -1.19
N ASN A 227 -24.35 -2.25 0.13
CA ASN A 227 -25.55 -2.67 0.83
C ASN A 227 -26.76 -1.81 0.47
N ASP A 228 -26.60 -0.49 0.40
CA ASP A 228 -27.69 0.41 0.02
C ASP A 228 -28.13 0.18 -1.43
N ILE A 229 -27.20 0.05 -2.38
CA ILE A 229 -27.49 -0.31 -3.76
C ILE A 229 -28.27 -1.64 -3.85
N MET A 230 -27.86 -2.65 -3.09
CA MET A 230 -28.58 -3.95 -3.05
C MET A 230 -29.99 -3.83 -2.49
N VAL A 231 -30.21 -2.98 -1.50
CA VAL A 231 -31.55 -2.68 -0.97
C VAL A 231 -32.42 -2.03 -2.04
N GLN A 232 -31.88 -1.08 -2.82
CA GLN A 232 -32.59 -0.44 -3.92
C GLN A 232 -32.89 -1.45 -5.06
N TYR A 233 -31.92 -2.29 -5.41
CA TYR A 233 -32.10 -3.35 -6.42
C TYR A 233 -33.18 -4.38 -6.01
N ALA A 234 -33.35 -4.65 -4.73
CA ALA A 234 -34.30 -5.62 -4.19
C ALA A 234 -35.74 -5.09 -4.04
N GLN A 235 -35.99 -3.80 -4.32
CA GLN A 235 -37.34 -3.23 -4.24
C GLN A 235 -38.29 -3.86 -5.27
N SER A 236 -39.56 -3.88 -4.99
CA SER A 236 -40.58 -4.36 -5.93
C SER A 236 -40.68 -3.50 -7.23
N ARG A 237 -40.24 -2.27 -7.16
CA ARG A 237 -40.05 -1.33 -8.27
C ARG A 237 -38.67 -0.70 -8.16
N PRO A 238 -37.61 -1.44 -8.52
CA PRO A 238 -36.27 -0.95 -8.36
C PRO A 238 -36.00 0.24 -9.29
N TRP A 239 -35.32 1.24 -8.76
CA TRP A 239 -34.86 2.37 -9.58
C TRP A 239 -33.35 2.26 -9.90
N ILE A 240 -32.65 1.31 -9.27
CA ILE A 240 -31.33 0.84 -9.68
C ILE A 240 -31.49 -0.55 -10.29
N ILE A 241 -31.06 -0.70 -11.55
CA ILE A 241 -31.07 -1.96 -12.27
C ILE A 241 -29.63 -2.30 -12.63
N LEU A 242 -29.19 -3.50 -12.29
CA LEU A 242 -27.87 -3.98 -12.64
C LEU A 242 -27.87 -4.54 -14.07
N GLN A 243 -26.79 -4.27 -14.80
CA GLN A 243 -26.58 -4.86 -16.12
C GLN A 243 -26.58 -6.39 -16.02
N GLU A 244 -27.34 -7.06 -16.85
CA GLU A 244 -27.40 -8.53 -16.88
C GLU A 244 -26.14 -9.12 -17.51
N GLY A 245 -25.69 -10.26 -16.93
CA GLY A 245 -24.58 -11.05 -17.45
C GLY A 245 -23.21 -10.60 -16.97
N GLY A 246 -22.18 -11.25 -17.49
CA GLY A 246 -20.83 -11.09 -17.00
C GLY A 246 -20.72 -11.43 -15.50
N GLU A 247 -19.92 -10.66 -14.77
CA GLU A 247 -19.80 -10.78 -13.31
C GLU A 247 -20.86 -9.99 -12.54
N ASN A 248 -21.60 -9.08 -13.21
CA ASN A 248 -22.59 -8.22 -12.56
C ASN A 248 -23.73 -9.01 -11.93
N THR A 249 -24.33 -9.91 -12.74
CA THR A 249 -25.43 -10.75 -12.28
C THR A 249 -25.26 -12.19 -12.76
N TYR A 250 -25.76 -13.13 -11.97
CA TYR A 250 -25.83 -14.53 -12.37
C TYR A 250 -27.20 -15.14 -12.11
N VAL A 251 -27.58 -16.10 -12.95
CA VAL A 251 -28.85 -16.81 -12.85
C VAL A 251 -28.80 -17.81 -11.72
N SER A 252 -29.89 -17.91 -10.94
CA SER A 252 -30.04 -18.96 -9.96
C SER A 252 -30.12 -20.33 -10.63
N SER A 253 -29.47 -21.35 -10.04
CA SER A 253 -29.51 -22.72 -10.54
C SER A 253 -30.89 -23.37 -10.42
N ALA A 254 -31.73 -22.89 -9.51
CA ALA A 254 -33.08 -23.43 -9.27
C ALA A 254 -34.22 -22.55 -9.82
N MET A 255 -33.94 -21.25 -10.00
CA MET A 255 -34.96 -20.25 -10.37
C MET A 255 -34.47 -19.45 -11.58
N PRO A 256 -34.86 -19.81 -12.82
CA PRO A 256 -34.31 -19.21 -14.04
C PRO A 256 -34.57 -17.69 -14.17
N GLN A 257 -35.62 -17.17 -13.59
CA GLN A 257 -35.98 -15.74 -13.59
C GLN A 257 -35.15 -14.92 -12.58
N LYS A 258 -34.47 -15.56 -11.62
CA LYS A 258 -33.76 -14.85 -10.56
C LYS A 258 -32.39 -14.39 -11.01
N ARG A 259 -32.13 -13.09 -10.91
CA ARG A 259 -30.83 -12.46 -11.19
C ARG A 259 -30.18 -12.07 -9.86
N ASN A 260 -29.13 -12.79 -9.48
CA ASN A 260 -28.39 -12.50 -8.26
C ASN A 260 -27.33 -11.42 -8.55
N PRO A 261 -27.13 -10.42 -7.67
CA PRO A 261 -26.14 -9.36 -7.85
C PRO A 261 -24.73 -9.86 -7.50
N GLY A 262 -24.12 -10.64 -8.42
CA GLY A 262 -22.86 -11.35 -8.18
C GLY A 262 -21.73 -10.43 -7.75
N LEU A 263 -21.38 -9.46 -8.58
CA LEU A 263 -20.30 -8.51 -8.30
C LEU A 263 -20.50 -7.78 -6.97
N MET A 264 -21.74 -7.33 -6.68
CA MET A 264 -22.04 -6.66 -5.41
C MET A 264 -21.82 -7.57 -4.20
N ASN A 265 -22.15 -8.86 -4.33
CA ASN A 265 -21.89 -9.83 -3.25
C ASN A 265 -20.38 -10.02 -3.00
N TYR A 266 -19.57 -10.11 -4.06
CA TYR A 266 -18.11 -10.21 -3.94
C TYR A 266 -17.54 -8.96 -3.29
N CYS A 267 -17.87 -7.77 -3.80
CA CYS A 267 -17.38 -6.50 -3.23
C CYS A 267 -17.77 -6.32 -1.75
N ARG A 268 -18.96 -6.80 -1.36
CA ARG A 268 -19.37 -6.78 0.05
C ARG A 268 -18.56 -7.74 0.90
N GLY A 269 -18.23 -8.92 0.37
CA GLY A 269 -17.32 -9.89 1.01
C GLY A 269 -15.96 -9.28 1.23
N ASP A 270 -15.32 -8.79 0.16
CA ASP A 270 -14.01 -8.15 0.21
C ASP A 270 -13.96 -6.98 1.21
N ALA A 271 -15.00 -6.13 1.22
CA ALA A 271 -15.12 -5.02 2.16
C ALA A 271 -15.14 -5.51 3.63
N SER A 272 -15.81 -6.64 3.90
CA SER A 272 -15.84 -7.24 5.24
C SER A 272 -14.50 -7.85 5.62
N ASP A 273 -13.80 -8.47 4.66
CA ASP A 273 -12.48 -9.07 4.85
C ASP A 273 -11.44 -7.99 5.22
N VAL A 274 -11.45 -6.84 4.54
CA VAL A 274 -10.57 -5.70 4.89
C VAL A 274 -10.78 -5.25 6.34
N VAL A 275 -12.03 -5.15 6.82
CA VAL A 275 -12.33 -4.78 8.21
C VAL A 275 -11.85 -5.85 9.18
N SER A 276 -11.98 -7.12 8.82
CA SER A 276 -11.50 -8.26 9.63
C SER A 276 -9.97 -8.28 9.73
N GLU A 277 -9.27 -8.12 8.62
CA GLU A 277 -7.81 -8.08 8.56
C GLU A 277 -7.22 -6.92 9.40
N MET A 278 -7.89 -5.76 9.41
CA MET A 278 -7.48 -4.66 10.29
C MET A 278 -7.47 -5.09 11.77
N THR A 279 -8.44 -5.87 12.20
CA THR A 279 -8.47 -6.36 13.58
C THR A 279 -7.22 -7.20 13.91
N ALA A 280 -6.72 -7.99 12.95
CA ALA A 280 -5.48 -8.75 13.12
C ALA A 280 -4.26 -7.82 13.29
N VAL A 281 -4.19 -6.71 12.54
CA VAL A 281 -3.09 -5.74 12.69
C VAL A 281 -3.05 -5.13 14.09
N PHE A 282 -4.19 -4.88 14.73
CA PHE A 282 -4.25 -4.35 16.10
C PHE A 282 -3.93 -5.39 17.20
N THR A 283 -3.79 -6.67 16.85
CA THR A 283 -3.48 -7.74 17.80
C THR A 283 -2.03 -8.23 17.72
N LEU A 284 -1.22 -7.65 16.84
CA LEU A 284 0.21 -7.91 16.72
C LEU A 284 1.02 -7.09 17.73
#